data_b83e48bf7b211e697dfc5203402e1a87
#
_entry.id   b83e48bf7b211e697dfc5203402e1a87
#
_cell.length_a   1.000
_cell.length_b   1.000
_cell.length_c   1.000
_cell.angle_alpha   90.00
_cell.angle_beta   90.00
_cell.angle_gamma   90.00
#
_symmetry.space_group_name_H-M   'P 1'
#
loop_
_entity.id
_entity.type
_entity.pdbx_description
1 polymer ?
#
loop_
_entity_poly.entity_id
_entity_poly.type
_entity_poly.pdbx_seq_one_letter_code
_entity_poly.pdbx_strand_id
1 'polypeptide(L)'
;MLFRSRDSLQIFVWRNPELTTSVIVRPDGKVTVPLIEDLQAAGKTPTLLAREIEKQLEQYVQSPVVSVIMTGFVGPYDQQIRVIGEATNPQAIPYNEHMTALDVMIAVGGLTDFAAGNRAVLVRQGQGSFRVRLDDLIKDGDVAANVPVMPGDVLIVPQSWF
;
A
#
# COMPACT_ATOMS: atom_id res chain seq x y z
N MET A 1 9.54 -9.35 7.81
CA MET A 1 8.39 -8.45 7.50
C MET A 1 7.26 -8.73 8.47
N LEU A 2 6.74 -7.71 9.13
CA LEU A 2 5.70 -7.85 10.12
C LEU A 2 4.34 -7.45 9.56
N PHE A 3 3.29 -8.11 10.02
CA PHE A 3 1.93 -7.73 9.64
C PHE A 3 1.55 -6.38 10.26
N ARG A 4 0.72 -5.64 9.52
CA ARG A 4 0.15 -4.36 9.92
C ARG A 4 -1.34 -4.37 9.68
N SER A 5 -2.04 -3.43 10.30
CA SER A 5 -3.47 -3.25 10.05
C SER A 5 -3.72 -3.05 8.55
N ARG A 6 -4.79 -3.66 8.04
CA ARG A 6 -5.24 -3.65 6.65
C ARG A 6 -4.43 -4.54 5.71
N ASP A 7 -3.39 -5.22 6.17
CA ASP A 7 -2.72 -6.22 5.34
C ASP A 7 -3.69 -7.38 5.07
N SER A 8 -3.63 -7.91 3.87
CA SER A 8 -4.39 -9.11 3.50
C SER A 8 -3.49 -10.32 3.57
N LEU A 9 -4.02 -11.41 4.12
CA LEU A 9 -3.25 -12.64 4.21
C LEU A 9 -4.14 -13.83 3.94
N GLN A 10 -3.53 -14.91 3.45
CA GLN A 10 -4.19 -16.19 3.27
C GLN A 10 -3.63 -17.16 4.28
N ILE A 11 -4.52 -17.82 5.00
CA ILE A 11 -4.19 -18.85 5.96
C ILE A 11 -4.58 -20.18 5.35
N PHE A 12 -3.59 -20.99 5.02
CA PHE A 12 -3.76 -22.30 4.42
C PHE A 12 -3.54 -23.37 5.49
N VAL A 13 -4.54 -24.24 5.69
CA VAL A 13 -4.45 -25.33 6.64
C VAL A 13 -4.45 -26.65 5.86
N TRP A 14 -3.35 -27.39 5.93
CA TRP A 14 -3.15 -28.64 5.23
C TRP A 14 -4.23 -29.67 5.61
N ARG A 15 -4.83 -30.31 4.62
CA ARG A 15 -5.86 -31.34 4.79
C ARG A 15 -7.15 -30.84 5.45
N ASN A 16 -7.28 -29.56 5.70
CA ASN A 16 -8.46 -28.97 6.32
C ASN A 16 -8.92 -27.76 5.50
N PRO A 17 -9.43 -27.99 4.27
CA PRO A 17 -9.83 -26.88 3.41
C PRO A 17 -10.94 -26.00 4.03
N GLU A 18 -11.73 -26.57 4.94
CA GLU A 18 -12.76 -25.82 5.65
C GLU A 18 -12.20 -24.79 6.62
N LEU A 19 -10.94 -24.94 6.99
CA LEU A 19 -10.24 -23.98 7.87
C LEU A 19 -9.37 -22.99 7.09
N THR A 20 -9.14 -23.27 5.80
CA THR A 20 -8.38 -22.37 4.93
C THR A 20 -9.21 -21.13 4.61
N THR A 21 -8.64 -19.96 4.82
CA THR A 21 -9.39 -18.71 4.65
C THR A 21 -8.45 -17.56 4.29
N SER A 22 -9.03 -16.51 3.71
CA SER A 22 -8.34 -15.25 3.47
C SER A 22 -8.93 -14.21 4.40
N VAL A 23 -8.09 -13.45 5.08
CA VAL A 23 -8.52 -12.45 6.06
C VAL A 23 -7.73 -11.16 5.88
N ILE A 24 -8.28 -10.09 6.45
CA ILE A 24 -7.64 -8.79 6.48
C ILE A 24 -7.40 -8.45 7.94
N VAL A 25 -6.20 -7.94 8.24
CA VAL A 25 -5.86 -7.50 9.60
C VAL A 25 -6.72 -6.30 9.96
N ARG A 26 -7.49 -6.42 11.04
CA ARG A 26 -8.39 -5.37 11.51
C ARG A 26 -7.60 -4.17 12.04
N PRO A 27 -8.25 -3.00 12.18
CA PRO A 27 -7.58 -1.83 12.76
C PRO A 27 -6.97 -2.05 14.14
N ASP A 28 -7.50 -3.00 14.93
CA ASP A 28 -6.94 -3.36 16.23
C ASP A 28 -5.72 -4.30 16.13
N GLY A 29 -5.32 -4.66 14.89
CA GLY A 29 -4.18 -5.53 14.65
C GLY A 29 -4.46 -7.01 14.76
N LYS A 30 -5.72 -7.40 14.90
CA LYS A 30 -6.11 -8.80 15.07
C LYS A 30 -6.79 -9.36 13.83
N VAL A 31 -6.79 -10.68 13.72
CA VAL A 31 -7.52 -11.39 12.66
C VAL A 31 -8.47 -12.41 13.30
N THR A 32 -9.55 -12.70 12.59
CA THR A 32 -10.49 -13.75 12.98
C THR A 32 -10.39 -14.88 11.97
N VAL A 33 -10.09 -16.07 12.43
CA VAL A 33 -10.00 -17.28 11.60
C VAL A 33 -10.98 -18.32 12.13
N PRO A 34 -11.37 -19.32 11.31
CA PRO A 34 -12.24 -20.39 11.82
C PRO A 34 -11.67 -21.02 13.08
N LEU A 35 -12.50 -21.18 14.10
CA LEU A 35 -12.18 -21.76 15.41
C LEU A 35 -11.29 -20.88 16.30
N ILE A 36 -10.74 -19.79 15.80
CA ILE A 36 -9.88 -18.88 16.58
C ILE A 36 -10.39 -17.46 16.37
N GLU A 37 -10.81 -16.82 17.46
CA GLU A 37 -11.23 -15.42 17.41
C GLU A 37 -10.14 -14.53 18.00
N ASP A 38 -10.03 -13.31 17.47
CA ASP A 38 -9.19 -12.24 18.01
C ASP A 38 -7.72 -12.65 18.20
N LEU A 39 -7.14 -13.23 17.14
CA LEU A 39 -5.73 -13.58 17.12
C LEU A 39 -4.89 -12.37 16.74
N GLN A 40 -3.89 -12.03 17.56
CA GLN A 40 -3.00 -10.90 17.27
C GLN A 40 -2.14 -11.23 16.05
N ALA A 41 -2.22 -10.42 14.99
CA ALA A 41 -1.42 -10.56 13.78
C ALA A 41 -0.42 -9.43 13.61
N ALA A 42 -0.80 -8.20 13.92
CA ALA A 42 0.10 -7.06 13.80
C ALA A 42 1.32 -7.23 14.70
N GLY A 43 2.49 -6.92 14.17
CA GLY A 43 3.75 -7.08 14.88
C GLY A 43 4.35 -8.47 14.80
N LYS A 44 3.72 -9.40 14.09
CA LYS A 44 4.23 -10.77 13.92
C LYS A 44 4.64 -11.02 12.49
N THR A 45 5.60 -11.92 12.30
CA THR A 45 5.95 -12.41 10.96
C THR A 45 4.95 -13.48 10.51
N PRO A 46 4.85 -13.76 9.21
CA PRO A 46 3.99 -14.85 8.74
C PRO A 46 4.31 -16.19 9.40
N THR A 47 5.58 -16.50 9.60
CA THR A 47 5.99 -17.75 10.24
C THR A 47 5.54 -17.82 11.71
N LEU A 48 5.73 -16.73 12.46
CA LEU A 48 5.29 -16.69 13.86
C LEU A 48 3.78 -16.84 13.96
N LEU A 49 3.04 -16.18 13.08
CA LEU A 49 1.58 -16.27 13.06
C LEU A 49 1.14 -17.71 12.73
N ALA A 50 1.78 -18.34 11.75
CA ALA A 50 1.46 -19.72 11.39
C ALA A 50 1.68 -20.68 12.55
N ARG A 51 2.78 -20.55 13.28
CA ARG A 51 3.05 -21.43 14.44
C ARG A 51 2.05 -21.20 15.55
N GLU A 52 1.67 -19.97 15.76
CA GLU A 52 0.66 -19.64 16.78
C GLU A 52 -0.72 -20.20 16.44
N ILE A 53 -1.10 -20.11 15.17
CA ILE A 53 -2.36 -20.71 14.68
C ILE A 53 -2.33 -22.21 14.85
N GLU A 54 -1.22 -22.87 14.52
CA GLU A 54 -1.07 -24.33 14.72
C GLU A 54 -1.29 -24.71 16.18
N LYS A 55 -0.68 -23.97 17.07
CA LYS A 55 -0.80 -24.23 18.51
C LYS A 55 -2.24 -24.13 19.00
N GLN A 56 -2.96 -23.12 18.51
CA GLN A 56 -4.36 -22.93 18.87
C GLN A 56 -5.28 -24.00 18.26
N LEU A 57 -4.98 -24.41 17.03
CA LEU A 57 -5.77 -25.43 16.34
C LEU A 57 -5.56 -26.83 16.88
N GLU A 58 -4.49 -27.09 17.60
CA GLU A 58 -4.22 -28.41 18.22
C GLU A 58 -5.36 -28.88 19.11
N GLN A 59 -6.16 -27.96 19.62
CA GLN A 59 -7.33 -28.28 20.45
C GLN A 59 -8.46 -28.88 19.63
N TYR A 60 -8.49 -28.67 18.32
CA TYR A 60 -9.58 -29.06 17.44
C TYR A 60 -9.15 -30.02 16.34
N VAL A 61 -7.89 -29.94 15.93
CA VAL A 61 -7.36 -30.70 14.79
C VAL A 61 -6.06 -31.38 15.23
N GLN A 62 -5.92 -32.64 14.82
CA GLN A 62 -4.71 -33.41 15.13
C GLN A 62 -3.59 -32.98 14.17
N SER A 63 -2.43 -32.62 14.71
CA SER A 63 -1.22 -32.27 13.95
C SER A 63 -1.48 -31.25 12.83
N PRO A 64 -2.03 -30.07 13.13
CA PRO A 64 -2.30 -29.08 12.08
C PRO A 64 -1.00 -28.54 11.47
N VAL A 65 -1.00 -28.36 10.15
CA VAL A 65 0.11 -27.74 9.44
C VAL A 65 -0.45 -26.48 8.77
N VAL A 66 0.05 -25.31 9.17
CA VAL A 66 -0.48 -24.03 8.75
C VAL A 66 0.59 -23.23 8.02
N SER A 67 0.21 -22.67 6.88
CA SER A 67 1.03 -21.71 6.14
C SER A 67 0.30 -20.38 6.06
N VAL A 68 0.99 -19.30 6.34
CA VAL A 68 0.44 -17.94 6.24
C VAL A 68 1.19 -17.20 5.14
N ILE A 69 0.43 -16.68 4.18
CA ILE A 69 0.97 -15.97 3.03
C ILE A 69 0.36 -14.58 2.99
N MET A 70 1.22 -13.56 2.88
CA MET A 70 0.75 -12.19 2.70
C MET A 70 0.34 -12.02 1.24
N THR A 71 -0.95 -11.75 1.00
CA THR A 71 -1.51 -11.65 -0.35
C THR A 71 -1.74 -10.22 -0.82
N GLY A 72 -1.82 -9.27 0.11
CA GLY A 72 -2.00 -7.86 -0.21
C GLY A 72 -1.35 -7.00 0.84
N PHE A 73 -0.74 -5.92 0.40
CA PHE A 73 -0.09 -4.98 1.28
C PHE A 73 -0.69 -3.60 1.06
N VAL A 74 -1.43 -3.13 2.05
CA VAL A 74 -1.93 -1.76 2.07
C VAL A 74 -1.20 -1.07 3.20
N GLY A 75 -0.06 -0.48 2.89
CA GLY A 75 0.74 0.20 3.90
C GLY A 75 -0.01 1.37 4.53
N PRO A 76 0.44 1.85 5.70
CA PRO A 76 -0.10 3.05 6.29
C PRO A 76 0.10 4.26 5.36
N TYR A 77 -0.62 5.36 5.59
CA TYR A 77 -0.54 6.55 4.74
C TYR A 77 0.88 7.08 4.58
N ASP A 78 1.74 6.89 5.57
CA ASP A 78 3.14 7.30 5.50
C ASP A 78 3.99 6.45 4.54
N GLN A 79 3.42 5.37 3.98
CA GLN A 79 4.07 4.53 2.98
C GLN A 79 3.34 4.57 1.64
N GLN A 80 2.51 5.58 1.43
CA GLN A 80 1.79 5.77 0.19
C GLN A 80 2.11 7.15 -0.38
N ILE A 81 2.04 7.24 -1.72
CA ILE A 81 2.06 8.52 -2.42
C ILE A 81 0.62 8.84 -2.76
N ARG A 82 0.12 9.98 -2.33
CA ARG A 82 -1.24 10.42 -2.61
C ARG A 82 -1.23 11.46 -3.71
N VAL A 83 -2.07 11.29 -4.72
CA VAL A 83 -2.18 12.21 -5.85
C VAL A 83 -3.58 12.80 -5.83
N ILE A 84 -3.66 14.11 -5.82
CA ILE A 84 -4.93 14.84 -5.83
C ILE A 84 -4.91 15.91 -6.92
N GLY A 85 -6.09 16.29 -7.39
CA GLY A 85 -6.26 17.33 -8.41
C GLY A 85 -6.47 16.77 -9.80
N GLU A 86 -5.88 17.41 -10.80
CA GLU A 86 -6.16 17.15 -12.21
C GLU A 86 -5.29 16.03 -12.81
N ALA A 87 -5.15 14.91 -12.10
CA ALA A 87 -4.63 13.67 -12.67
C ALA A 87 -5.80 12.87 -13.25
N THR A 88 -5.51 12.01 -14.22
CA THR A 88 -6.55 11.20 -14.87
C THR A 88 -7.26 10.29 -13.88
N ASN A 89 -6.49 9.62 -12.99
CA ASN A 89 -7.04 8.77 -11.94
C ASN A 89 -6.40 9.14 -10.60
N PRO A 90 -6.82 10.25 -9.97
CA PRO A 90 -6.23 10.64 -8.68
C PRO A 90 -6.47 9.55 -7.64
N GLN A 91 -5.41 9.14 -6.96
CA GLN A 91 -5.51 8.03 -6.01
C GLN A 91 -4.29 8.00 -5.10
N ALA A 92 -4.34 7.18 -4.08
CA ALA A 92 -3.18 6.82 -3.30
C ALA A 92 -2.55 5.58 -3.90
N ILE A 93 -1.22 5.61 -4.07
CA ILE A 93 -0.47 4.47 -4.63
C ILE A 93 0.58 4.02 -3.62
N PRO A 94 0.86 2.72 -3.51
CA PRO A 94 1.90 2.24 -2.63
C PRO A 94 3.27 2.77 -3.06
N TYR A 95 4.08 3.16 -2.08
CA TYR A 95 5.45 3.59 -2.36
C TYR A 95 6.33 2.37 -2.65
N ASN A 96 7.08 2.45 -3.73
CA ASN A 96 8.12 1.47 -4.05
C ASN A 96 9.47 2.15 -4.02
N GLU A 97 10.50 1.39 -3.65
CA GLU A 97 11.86 1.90 -3.57
C GLU A 97 12.30 2.51 -4.91
N HIS A 98 12.96 3.66 -4.85
CA HIS A 98 13.43 4.41 -6.03
C HIS A 98 12.31 4.96 -6.93
N MET A 99 11.12 5.14 -6.38
CA MET A 99 10.00 5.71 -7.10
C MET A 99 10.22 7.19 -7.42
N THR A 100 9.85 7.59 -8.63
CA THR A 100 9.99 8.98 -9.10
C THR A 100 8.64 9.57 -9.51
N ALA A 101 8.62 10.87 -9.78
CA ALA A 101 7.41 11.54 -10.25
C ALA A 101 6.88 10.92 -11.56
N LEU A 102 7.77 10.45 -12.43
CA LEU A 102 7.34 9.76 -13.66
C LEU A 102 6.59 8.48 -13.35
N ASP A 103 7.08 7.69 -12.38
CA ASP A 103 6.39 6.46 -11.96
C ASP A 103 4.99 6.79 -11.44
N VAL A 104 4.86 7.87 -10.67
CA VAL A 104 3.56 8.32 -10.16
C VAL A 104 2.62 8.67 -11.32
N MET A 105 3.12 9.39 -12.32
CA MET A 105 2.32 9.76 -13.48
C MET A 105 1.84 8.54 -14.28
N ILE A 106 2.71 7.55 -14.43
CA ILE A 106 2.33 6.29 -15.08
C ILE A 106 1.20 5.61 -14.30
N ALA A 107 1.31 5.57 -12.98
CA ALA A 107 0.34 4.89 -12.12
C ALA A 107 -1.04 5.56 -12.16
N VAL A 108 -1.10 6.90 -12.28
CA VAL A 108 -2.38 7.64 -12.32
C VAL A 108 -2.88 7.90 -13.74
N GLY A 109 -2.19 7.40 -14.75
CA GLY A 109 -2.62 7.56 -16.16
C GLY A 109 -2.35 8.92 -16.75
N GLY A 110 -1.42 9.70 -16.19
CA GLY A 110 -1.07 11.03 -16.67
C GLY A 110 -1.99 12.12 -16.15
N LEU A 111 -1.94 13.27 -16.79
CA LEU A 111 -2.70 14.46 -16.40
C LEU A 111 -3.91 14.65 -17.32
N THR A 112 -4.94 15.35 -16.81
CA THR A 112 -6.08 15.74 -17.62
C THR A 112 -5.71 16.92 -18.51
N ASP A 113 -6.56 17.21 -19.52
CA ASP A 113 -6.37 18.37 -20.39
C ASP A 113 -6.49 19.70 -19.65
N PHE A 114 -7.06 19.68 -18.46
CA PHE A 114 -7.29 20.88 -17.64
C PHE A 114 -6.20 21.08 -16.59
N ALA A 115 -5.19 20.23 -16.57
CA ALA A 115 -4.15 20.28 -15.56
C ALA A 115 -3.11 21.36 -15.85
N ALA A 116 -2.70 22.09 -14.80
CA ALA A 116 -1.54 22.96 -14.85
C ALA A 116 -0.33 22.18 -14.31
N GLY A 117 0.20 21.27 -15.13
CA GLY A 117 1.24 20.32 -14.70
C GLY A 117 2.52 20.97 -14.22
N ASN A 118 2.94 22.10 -14.83
CA ASN A 118 4.15 22.81 -14.41
C ASN A 118 3.96 23.59 -13.11
N ARG A 119 2.74 23.68 -12.59
CA ARG A 119 2.45 24.27 -11.27
C ARG A 119 2.15 23.23 -10.21
N ALA A 120 2.38 21.96 -10.52
CA ALA A 120 2.20 20.89 -9.55
C ALA A 120 3.13 21.08 -8.35
N VAL A 121 2.67 20.64 -7.19
CA VAL A 121 3.38 20.80 -5.93
C VAL A 121 3.47 19.44 -5.23
N LEU A 122 4.66 19.09 -4.80
CA LEU A 122 4.91 17.91 -3.99
C LEU A 122 5.06 18.36 -2.53
N VAL A 123 4.14 17.92 -1.69
CA VAL A 123 4.16 18.27 -0.26
C VAL A 123 4.79 17.12 0.52
N ARG A 124 5.86 17.43 1.22
CA ARG A 124 6.61 16.46 2.02
C ARG A 124 6.54 16.84 3.49
N GLN A 125 6.07 15.92 4.29
CA GLN A 125 5.90 16.17 5.71
C GLN A 125 7.24 16.51 6.37
N GLY A 126 7.26 17.63 7.10
CA GLY A 126 8.46 18.09 7.80
C GLY A 126 9.47 18.82 6.94
N GLN A 127 9.28 18.88 5.62
CA GLN A 127 10.21 19.53 4.69
C GLN A 127 9.56 20.60 3.82
N GLY A 128 8.24 20.75 3.88
CA GLY A 128 7.52 21.76 3.12
C GLY A 128 7.07 21.27 1.75
N SER A 129 7.00 22.17 0.79
CA SER A 129 6.50 21.87 -0.54
C SER A 129 7.53 22.22 -1.61
N PHE A 130 7.49 21.45 -2.70
CA PHE A 130 8.41 21.59 -3.82
C PHE A 130 7.62 21.66 -5.12
N ARG A 131 7.98 22.56 -6.01
CA ARG A 131 7.35 22.62 -7.33
C ARG A 131 7.87 21.49 -8.22
N VAL A 132 6.98 20.82 -8.94
CA VAL A 132 7.32 19.76 -9.88
C VAL A 132 6.76 20.14 -11.25
N ARG A 133 7.63 20.17 -12.25
CA ARG A 133 7.25 20.57 -13.62
C ARG A 133 6.80 19.34 -14.42
N LEU A 134 5.57 18.89 -14.18
CA LEU A 134 5.04 17.67 -14.79
C LEU A 134 4.80 17.80 -16.29
N ASP A 135 4.39 18.98 -16.77
CA ASP A 135 4.21 19.19 -18.21
C ASP A 135 5.54 19.05 -18.97
N ASP A 136 6.61 19.63 -18.44
CA ASP A 136 7.94 19.51 -19.04
C ASP A 136 8.39 18.05 -19.06
N LEU A 137 8.15 17.32 -17.98
CA LEU A 137 8.52 15.92 -17.88
C LEU A 137 7.76 15.05 -18.87
N ILE A 138 6.44 15.23 -18.95
CA ILE A 138 5.56 14.34 -19.74
C ILE A 138 5.52 14.73 -21.22
N LYS A 139 5.36 16.03 -21.51
CA LYS A 139 5.16 16.51 -22.88
C LYS A 139 6.47 16.75 -23.61
N ASP A 140 7.47 17.26 -22.90
CA ASP A 140 8.76 17.62 -23.51
C ASP A 140 9.86 16.61 -23.24
N GLY A 141 9.60 15.59 -22.42
CA GLY A 141 10.59 14.56 -22.08
C GLY A 141 11.77 15.09 -21.28
N ASP A 142 11.57 16.17 -20.53
CA ASP A 142 12.63 16.77 -19.72
C ASP A 142 12.94 15.94 -18.48
N VAL A 143 13.92 15.07 -18.58
CA VAL A 143 14.34 14.20 -17.46
C VAL A 143 14.82 14.97 -16.24
N ALA A 144 15.27 16.20 -16.42
CA ALA A 144 15.69 17.04 -15.29
C ALA A 144 14.49 17.44 -14.41
N ALA A 145 13.27 17.39 -14.97
CA ALA A 145 12.04 17.65 -14.22
C ALA A 145 11.57 16.44 -13.44
N ASN A 146 12.15 15.26 -13.66
CA ASN A 146 11.78 14.04 -12.94
C ASN A 146 12.47 14.03 -11.58
N VAL A 147 11.68 14.06 -10.51
CA VAL A 147 12.19 14.14 -9.15
C VAL A 147 11.83 12.87 -8.39
N PRO A 148 12.67 12.43 -7.45
CA PRO A 148 12.33 11.30 -6.60
C PRO A 148 11.20 11.68 -5.65
N VAL A 149 10.31 10.73 -5.35
CA VAL A 149 9.29 10.89 -4.34
C VAL A 149 9.68 10.08 -3.11
N MET A 150 9.13 10.46 -1.97
CA MET A 150 9.40 9.80 -0.69
C MET A 150 8.11 9.28 -0.09
N PRO A 151 8.17 8.25 0.76
CA PRO A 151 6.95 7.74 1.41
C PRO A 151 6.21 8.86 2.16
N GLY A 152 4.90 8.92 1.96
CA GLY A 152 4.06 9.92 2.59
C GLY A 152 3.89 11.21 1.80
N ASP A 153 4.56 11.36 0.67
CA ASP A 153 4.43 12.55 -0.17
C ASP A 153 3.01 12.69 -0.73
N VAL A 154 2.56 13.93 -0.90
CA VAL A 154 1.30 14.26 -1.55
C VAL A 154 1.61 15.11 -2.78
N LEU A 155 1.19 14.63 -3.94
CA LEU A 155 1.34 15.37 -5.19
C LEU A 155 0.02 16.07 -5.51
N ILE A 156 0.06 17.39 -5.63
CA ILE A 156 -1.11 18.21 -5.91
C ILE A 156 -0.97 18.80 -7.30
N VAL A 157 -1.93 18.51 -8.18
CA VAL A 157 -1.93 19.01 -9.55
C VAL A 157 -3.07 20.02 -9.69
N PRO A 158 -2.77 21.33 -9.77
CA PRO A 158 -3.83 22.33 -9.84
C PRO A 158 -4.47 22.37 -11.22
N GLN A 159 -5.62 22.97 -11.28
CA GLN A 159 -6.33 23.19 -12.53
C GLN A 159 -5.75 24.40 -13.27
N SER A 160 -5.70 24.29 -14.60
CA SER A 160 -5.33 25.39 -15.47
C SER A 160 -6.48 26.40 -15.54
N TRP A 161 -6.14 27.68 -15.59
CA TRP A 161 -7.13 28.75 -15.67
C TRP A 161 -7.47 29.13 -17.12
N PHE A 162 -6.97 28.40 -18.10
CA PHE A 162 -7.18 28.72 -19.52
C PHE A 162 -7.92 27.65 -20.27
#